data_4409e70ce304e4f741a1af1f299286e0
#
_entry.id   4409e70ce304e4f741a1af1f299286e0
#
_cell.length_a   1.000
_cell.length_b   1.000
_cell.length_c   1.000
_cell.angle_alpha   90.00
_cell.angle_beta   90.00
_cell.angle_gamma   90.00
#
_symmetry.space_group_name_H-M   'P 1'
#
loop_
_entity.id
_entity.type
_entity.pdbx_description
1 polymer ?
#
loop_
_entity_poly.entity_id
_entity_poly.type
_entity_poly.pdbx_seq_one_letter_code
_entity_poly.pdbx_strand_id
1 'polypeptide(L)'
;VNIIRRLCNMYDLMIIGSGPAGISAALTAKARNLNFIWFGSRALSTKIEKAEKIMNYPGIAKLGILSMLTDVFDNSGIEYHVYDKTVANPTTDTVEEALAIYKDNKCDCIIGFGGGSSMDCAKAVGVRIARPKTHLSKLGGILKVHAKLPLLVAIPTTAGTGSETTLAAVIVDATTRHKYAINDFPLIPRYAVLDPKVTITLPASITATTGMDALTHAVEAYIGNSTTPGTRKDALMATELIFNNLDRAYTNGSDTTARKNMLKAAYYAGCAFTKSYVGYVHSIAHSLGGEYNVPHGLANAVILPMVLESYGESIYKKLHDLAIAAGVADKDMPDETAAKAFIQAVKDMKARFNIGDTIPEIKEKDIPKLAGYADKEANPLYPVPVLMDAKTLEQFYYKLMKDNTHENEV
;
A
#
# COMPACT_ATOMS: atom_id res chain seq x y z
N VAL A 1 -38.83 -9.37 7.77
CA VAL A 1 -38.68 -9.56 6.31
C VAL A 1 -39.60 -8.58 5.56
N ASN A 2 -40.87 -8.40 5.93
CA ASN A 2 -41.80 -7.51 5.24
C ASN A 2 -41.47 -6.00 5.38
N ILE A 3 -40.89 -5.56 6.49
CA ILE A 3 -40.51 -4.17 6.73
C ILE A 3 -39.30 -3.81 5.86
N ILE A 4 -38.29 -4.68 5.77
CA ILE A 4 -37.09 -4.45 4.94
C ILE A 4 -37.47 -4.37 3.45
N ARG A 5 -38.35 -5.27 2.95
CA ARG A 5 -38.85 -5.19 1.55
C ARG A 5 -39.63 -3.90 1.26
N ARG A 6 -40.42 -3.37 2.19
CA ARG A 6 -41.14 -2.10 2.01
C ARG A 6 -40.15 -0.92 1.98
N LEU A 7 -39.09 -0.91 2.79
CA LEU A 7 -38.09 0.15 2.82
C LEU A 7 -37.24 0.14 1.54
N CYS A 8 -36.88 -1.04 0.99
CA CYS A 8 -36.15 -1.14 -0.26
C CYS A 8 -36.90 -0.61 -1.49
N ASN A 9 -38.25 -0.53 -1.43
CA ASN A 9 -39.07 0.02 -2.52
C ASN A 9 -39.28 1.55 -2.41
N MET A 10 -38.86 2.17 -1.29
CA MET A 10 -39.06 3.61 -1.02
C MET A 10 -37.78 4.43 -1.03
N TYR A 11 -36.63 3.78 -0.96
CA TYR A 11 -35.33 4.43 -0.85
C TYR A 11 -34.32 3.81 -1.83
N ASP A 12 -33.48 4.64 -2.41
CA ASP A 12 -32.39 4.21 -3.30
C ASP A 12 -31.27 3.50 -2.54
N LEU A 13 -31.11 3.82 -1.25
CA LEU A 13 -30.04 3.33 -0.43
C LEU A 13 -30.50 3.16 1.04
N MET A 14 -30.13 2.04 1.64
CA MET A 14 -30.28 1.82 3.07
C MET A 14 -28.91 1.76 3.74
N ILE A 15 -28.65 2.63 4.72
CA ILE A 15 -27.43 2.72 5.48
C ILE A 15 -27.67 2.20 6.88
N ILE A 16 -26.94 1.16 7.30
CA ILE A 16 -27.04 0.58 8.64
C ILE A 16 -25.72 0.82 9.37
N GLY A 17 -25.79 1.61 10.43
CA GLY A 17 -24.65 1.97 11.27
C GLY A 17 -24.30 3.45 11.21
N SER A 18 -23.88 3.99 12.33
CA SER A 18 -23.45 5.38 12.52
C SER A 18 -21.93 5.49 12.75
N GLY A 19 -21.17 4.47 12.32
CA GLY A 19 -19.72 4.52 12.27
C GLY A 19 -19.22 5.39 11.12
N PRO A 20 -17.89 5.62 10.99
CA PRO A 20 -17.31 6.43 9.94
C PRO A 20 -17.74 6.01 8.54
N ALA A 21 -17.85 4.69 8.29
CA ALA A 21 -18.31 4.16 7.01
C ALA A 21 -19.79 4.52 6.73
N GLY A 22 -20.66 4.42 7.73
CA GLY A 22 -22.08 4.79 7.61
C GLY A 22 -22.26 6.29 7.41
N ILE A 23 -21.47 7.11 8.09
CA ILE A 23 -21.46 8.58 7.94
C ILE A 23 -20.95 8.96 6.54
N SER A 24 -19.84 8.38 6.08
CA SER A 24 -19.30 8.62 4.74
C SER A 24 -20.30 8.20 3.65
N ALA A 25 -20.99 7.06 3.82
CA ALA A 25 -22.03 6.60 2.92
C ALA A 25 -23.22 7.58 2.89
N ALA A 26 -23.66 8.08 4.05
CA ALA A 26 -24.75 9.05 4.16
C ALA A 26 -24.41 10.39 3.50
N LEU A 27 -23.20 10.91 3.71
CA LEU A 27 -22.73 12.13 3.08
C LEU A 27 -22.61 11.96 1.55
N THR A 28 -22.13 10.81 1.08
CA THR A 28 -22.05 10.49 -0.34
C THR A 28 -23.43 10.35 -0.97
N ALA A 29 -24.38 9.69 -0.29
CA ALA A 29 -25.76 9.58 -0.74
C ALA A 29 -26.42 10.96 -0.85
N LYS A 30 -26.23 11.82 0.15
CA LYS A 30 -26.72 13.20 0.13
C LYS A 30 -26.11 14.03 -1.00
N ALA A 31 -24.81 13.93 -1.22
CA ALA A 31 -24.11 14.65 -2.30
C ALA A 31 -24.56 14.19 -3.70
N ARG A 32 -25.13 12.98 -3.83
CA ARG A 32 -25.67 12.42 -5.08
C ARG A 32 -27.17 12.57 -5.20
N ASN A 33 -27.84 13.29 -4.29
CA ASN A 33 -29.29 13.45 -4.22
C ASN A 33 -30.05 12.10 -4.21
N LEU A 34 -29.47 11.05 -3.63
CA LEU A 34 -30.14 9.78 -3.45
C LEU A 34 -31.15 9.88 -2.31
N ASN A 35 -32.32 9.26 -2.50
CA ASN A 35 -33.28 9.08 -1.43
C ASN A 35 -32.81 7.92 -0.55
N PHE A 36 -32.35 8.19 0.68
CA PHE A 36 -31.82 7.15 1.56
C PHE A 36 -32.43 7.18 2.95
N ILE A 37 -32.47 6.02 3.59
CA ILE A 37 -32.80 5.86 4.99
C ILE A 37 -31.56 5.41 5.76
N TRP A 38 -31.30 6.04 6.88
CA TRP A 38 -30.16 5.75 7.74
C TRP A 38 -30.62 5.21 9.09
N PHE A 39 -30.25 3.96 9.37
CA PHE A 39 -30.45 3.32 10.66
C PHE A 39 -29.15 3.36 11.46
N GLY A 40 -29.11 4.17 12.49
CA GLY A 40 -27.97 4.32 13.39
C GLY A 40 -28.35 5.23 14.56
N SER A 41 -27.48 5.31 15.57
CA SER A 41 -27.65 6.33 16.61
C SER A 41 -27.44 7.71 15.95
N ARG A 42 -28.10 8.76 16.48
CA ARG A 42 -27.91 10.14 16.01
C ARG A 42 -26.48 10.66 16.27
N ALA A 43 -25.73 9.88 17.01
CA ALA A 43 -24.36 10.13 17.38
C ALA A 43 -23.40 9.34 16.48
N LEU A 44 -22.19 9.84 16.26
CA LEU A 44 -21.02 9.13 15.75
C LEU A 44 -20.91 7.78 16.44
N SER A 45 -20.35 6.76 15.80
CA SER A 45 -20.30 5.42 16.41
C SER A 45 -19.82 5.54 17.85
N THR A 46 -20.48 4.82 18.75
CA THR A 46 -20.16 4.80 20.19
C THR A 46 -18.67 4.51 20.49
N LYS A 47 -17.91 4.04 19.50
CA LYS A 47 -16.46 3.85 19.61
C LYS A 47 -15.67 5.11 19.24
N ILE A 48 -16.15 5.95 18.34
CA ILE A 48 -15.55 7.26 18.03
C ILE A 48 -16.01 8.30 19.03
N GLU A 49 -17.28 8.25 19.48
CA GLU A 49 -17.77 9.10 20.59
C GLU A 49 -17.13 8.78 21.93
N LYS A 50 -16.73 7.53 22.14
CA LYS A 50 -15.97 7.10 23.31
C LYS A 50 -14.46 7.30 23.15
N ALA A 51 -13.99 7.67 21.95
CA ALA A 51 -12.64 8.12 21.74
C ALA A 51 -12.52 9.54 22.29
N GLU A 52 -12.10 9.65 23.54
CA GLU A 52 -11.92 10.95 24.18
C GLU A 52 -10.77 11.75 23.55
N LYS A 53 -9.78 11.06 22.98
CA LYS A 53 -8.58 11.67 22.40
C LYS A 53 -8.00 10.87 21.24
N ILE A 54 -7.87 11.51 20.09
CA ILE A 54 -7.34 10.95 18.86
C ILE A 54 -5.90 11.45 18.64
N MET A 55 -5.02 10.55 18.25
CA MET A 55 -3.67 10.87 17.85
C MET A 55 -3.48 10.66 16.34
N ASN A 56 -2.93 11.65 15.65
CA ASN A 56 -2.73 11.64 14.20
C ASN A 56 -1.24 11.71 13.84
N TYR A 57 -0.88 11.10 12.72
CA TYR A 57 0.50 11.02 12.21
C TYR A 57 0.60 11.62 10.81
N PRO A 58 0.99 12.88 10.63
CA PRO A 58 1.23 13.41 9.30
C PRO A 58 2.71 13.57 8.97
N GLY A 59 3.18 12.82 8.00
CA GLY A 59 4.34 13.21 7.23
C GLY A 59 4.07 14.38 6.25
N ILE A 60 2.88 14.99 6.31
CA ILE A 60 2.32 15.87 5.26
C ILE A 60 1.88 17.24 5.80
N ALA A 61 2.22 17.56 7.05
CA ALA A 61 1.92 18.88 7.63
C ALA A 61 2.41 20.05 6.76
N LYS A 62 3.53 19.85 6.05
CA LYS A 62 4.12 20.87 5.15
C LYS A 62 3.30 21.16 3.88
N LEU A 63 2.32 20.34 3.52
CA LEU A 63 1.52 20.48 2.29
C LEU A 63 0.12 21.07 2.53
N GLY A 64 -0.20 21.47 3.76
CA GLY A 64 -1.51 22.03 4.11
C GLY A 64 -2.67 21.00 4.10
N ILE A 65 -2.38 19.72 3.89
CA ILE A 65 -3.41 18.66 3.81
C ILE A 65 -3.91 18.28 5.21
N LEU A 66 -3.09 18.48 6.23
CA LEU A 66 -3.46 18.16 7.61
C LEU A 66 -4.70 18.93 8.07
N SER A 67 -4.82 20.22 7.69
CA SER A 67 -5.98 21.04 8.04
C SER A 67 -7.29 20.44 7.55
N MET A 68 -7.29 19.72 6.42
CA MET A 68 -8.49 19.04 5.92
C MET A 68 -9.04 18.01 6.93
N LEU A 69 -8.18 17.43 7.77
CA LEU A 69 -8.58 16.48 8.81
C LEU A 69 -8.83 17.20 10.14
N THR A 70 -7.94 18.13 10.55
CA THR A 70 -8.07 18.85 11.82
C THR A 70 -9.30 19.74 11.85
N ASP A 71 -9.65 20.42 10.73
CA ASP A 71 -10.88 21.21 10.63
C ASP A 71 -12.15 20.36 10.89
N VAL A 72 -12.13 19.08 10.48
CA VAL A 72 -13.24 18.15 10.75
C VAL A 72 -13.34 17.85 12.24
N PHE A 73 -12.20 17.67 12.93
CA PHE A 73 -12.17 17.42 14.37
C PHE A 73 -12.60 18.65 15.15
N ASP A 74 -12.06 19.83 14.82
CA ASP A 74 -12.40 21.10 15.45
C ASP A 74 -13.90 21.39 15.32
N ASN A 75 -14.45 21.23 14.11
CA ASN A 75 -15.88 21.42 13.87
C ASN A 75 -16.78 20.37 14.56
N SER A 76 -16.21 19.24 14.97
CA SER A 76 -16.92 18.15 15.64
C SER A 76 -16.68 18.13 17.15
N GLY A 77 -15.87 19.04 17.69
CA GLY A 77 -15.50 19.09 19.10
C GLY A 77 -14.70 17.88 19.57
N ILE A 78 -13.93 17.26 18.67
CA ILE A 78 -13.11 16.08 18.97
C ILE A 78 -11.72 16.57 19.36
N GLU A 79 -11.28 16.23 20.58
CA GLU A 79 -9.91 16.51 21.02
C GLU A 79 -8.91 15.61 20.30
N TYR A 80 -7.82 16.18 19.78
CA TYR A 80 -6.80 15.43 19.05
C TYR A 80 -5.40 15.98 19.33
N HIS A 81 -4.40 15.13 19.16
CA HIS A 81 -2.99 15.48 19.23
C HIS A 81 -2.27 15.01 17.97
N VAL A 82 -1.41 15.86 17.43
CA VAL A 82 -0.69 15.60 16.18
C VAL A 82 0.76 15.24 16.47
N TYR A 83 1.23 14.15 15.88
CA TYR A 83 2.64 13.82 15.78
C TYR A 83 3.05 13.90 14.30
N ASP A 84 3.86 14.89 13.93
CA ASP A 84 4.22 15.20 12.54
C ASP A 84 5.70 14.94 12.19
N LYS A 85 6.43 14.22 13.05
CA LYS A 85 7.85 13.96 12.88
C LYS A 85 8.16 12.59 12.29
N THR A 86 7.15 11.89 11.76
CA THR A 86 7.39 10.59 11.11
C THR A 86 8.26 10.77 9.87
N VAL A 87 9.40 10.06 9.86
CA VAL A 87 10.33 10.04 8.74
C VAL A 87 10.02 8.88 7.77
N ALA A 88 10.57 8.95 6.57
CA ALA A 88 10.60 7.78 5.68
C ALA A 88 11.33 6.63 6.39
N ASN A 89 10.75 5.41 6.35
CA ASN A 89 11.23 4.27 7.14
C ASN A 89 11.28 4.60 8.65
N PRO A 90 10.13 4.64 9.34
CA PRO A 90 10.06 5.06 10.73
C PRO A 90 10.95 4.21 11.63
N THR A 91 11.66 4.89 12.54
CA THR A 91 12.57 4.22 13.48
C THR A 91 11.85 3.83 14.77
N THR A 92 12.48 2.95 15.56
CA THR A 92 11.99 2.64 16.91
C THR A 92 11.86 3.90 17.77
N ASP A 93 12.77 4.86 17.63
CA ASP A 93 12.73 6.13 18.37
C ASP A 93 11.53 6.99 17.96
N THR A 94 11.27 7.09 16.64
CA THR A 94 10.07 7.76 16.11
C THR A 94 8.78 7.17 16.72
N VAL A 95 8.72 5.84 16.86
CA VAL A 95 7.57 5.15 17.44
C VAL A 95 7.46 5.44 18.94
N GLU A 96 8.56 5.46 19.69
CA GLU A 96 8.53 5.75 21.13
C GLU A 96 8.17 7.22 21.43
N GLU A 97 8.66 8.18 20.62
CA GLU A 97 8.24 9.60 20.73
C GLU A 97 6.72 9.76 20.54
N ALA A 98 6.21 9.12 19.51
CA ALA A 98 4.79 9.13 19.22
C ALA A 98 3.95 8.43 20.30
N LEU A 99 4.46 7.32 20.85
CA LEU A 99 3.84 6.61 21.98
C LEU A 99 3.77 7.47 23.25
N ALA A 100 4.80 8.31 23.51
CA ALA A 100 4.81 9.22 24.64
C ALA A 100 3.63 10.21 24.52
N ILE A 101 3.46 10.88 23.37
CA ILE A 101 2.33 11.78 23.13
C ILE A 101 0.99 11.06 23.33
N TYR A 102 0.83 9.84 22.80
CA TYR A 102 -0.39 9.04 22.96
C TYR A 102 -0.73 8.82 24.45
N LYS A 103 0.29 8.48 25.28
CA LYS A 103 0.10 8.18 26.70
C LYS A 103 -0.14 9.44 27.54
N ASP A 104 0.68 10.48 27.32
CA ASP A 104 0.62 11.71 28.09
C ASP A 104 -0.73 12.42 27.93
N ASN A 105 -1.31 12.30 26.73
CA ASN A 105 -2.61 12.87 26.43
C ASN A 105 -3.77 11.87 26.57
N LYS A 106 -3.51 10.63 27.04
CA LYS A 106 -4.51 9.58 27.26
C LYS A 106 -5.37 9.31 26.01
N CYS A 107 -4.77 9.32 24.84
CA CYS A 107 -5.47 9.00 23.60
C CYS A 107 -5.97 7.55 23.63
N ASP A 108 -7.08 7.26 22.94
CA ASP A 108 -7.71 5.93 22.86
C ASP A 108 -7.93 5.44 21.42
N CYS A 109 -7.61 6.31 20.44
CA CYS A 109 -7.67 6.02 19.02
C CYS A 109 -6.39 6.52 18.33
N ILE A 110 -5.99 5.84 17.25
CA ILE A 110 -4.85 6.22 16.41
C ILE A 110 -5.35 6.43 14.99
N ILE A 111 -4.95 7.52 14.36
CA ILE A 111 -5.19 7.77 12.94
C ILE A 111 -3.85 7.83 12.21
N GLY A 112 -3.60 6.87 11.33
CA GLY A 112 -2.48 6.90 10.39
C GLY A 112 -2.87 7.75 9.17
N PHE A 113 -2.46 9.03 9.15
CA PHE A 113 -2.71 9.95 8.05
C PHE A 113 -1.42 10.20 7.29
N GLY A 114 -1.32 9.71 6.05
CA GLY A 114 -0.11 9.85 5.26
C GLY A 114 0.15 8.70 4.30
N GLY A 115 1.40 8.53 3.87
CA GLY A 115 1.84 7.37 3.10
C GLY A 115 2.11 6.14 3.99
N GLY A 116 2.71 5.10 3.39
CA GLY A 116 3.03 3.84 4.09
C GLY A 116 3.77 4.04 5.39
N SER A 117 4.82 4.88 5.41
CA SER A 117 5.61 5.14 6.62
C SER A 117 4.81 5.71 7.79
N SER A 118 3.87 6.63 7.51
CA SER A 118 2.99 7.19 8.55
C SER A 118 2.04 6.13 9.11
N MET A 119 1.50 5.28 8.24
CA MET A 119 0.63 4.18 8.64
C MET A 119 1.39 3.10 9.41
N ASP A 120 2.60 2.77 8.99
CA ASP A 120 3.46 1.79 9.66
C ASP A 120 3.88 2.27 11.05
N CYS A 121 4.21 3.56 11.21
CA CYS A 121 4.44 4.19 12.50
C CYS A 121 3.20 4.07 13.40
N ALA A 122 2.02 4.42 12.89
CA ALA A 122 0.76 4.32 13.62
C ALA A 122 0.46 2.89 14.09
N LYS A 123 0.67 1.89 13.22
CA LYS A 123 0.55 0.47 13.57
C LYS A 123 1.54 0.08 14.66
N ALA A 124 2.81 0.50 14.54
CA ALA A 124 3.85 0.17 15.50
C ALA A 124 3.59 0.79 16.88
N VAL A 125 3.05 2.02 16.95
CA VAL A 125 2.57 2.60 18.21
C VAL A 125 1.46 1.74 18.82
N GLY A 126 0.48 1.31 18.01
CA GLY A 126 -0.55 0.38 18.44
C GLY A 126 0.03 -0.92 19.02
N VAL A 127 1.06 -1.48 18.38
CA VAL A 127 1.78 -2.65 18.88
C VAL A 127 2.46 -2.38 20.24
N ARG A 128 3.12 -1.22 20.39
CA ARG A 128 3.75 -0.81 21.65
C ARG A 128 2.75 -0.63 22.79
N ILE A 129 1.55 -0.15 22.49
CA ILE A 129 0.47 -0.05 23.48
C ILE A 129 0.00 -1.44 23.89
N ALA A 130 -0.20 -2.34 22.93
CA ALA A 130 -0.65 -3.70 23.16
C ALA A 130 0.42 -4.59 23.84
N ARG A 131 1.70 -4.30 23.61
CA ARG A 131 2.88 -5.03 24.14
C ARG A 131 3.87 -4.11 24.86
N PRO A 132 3.49 -3.44 25.95
CA PRO A 132 4.28 -2.39 26.57
C PRO A 132 5.63 -2.86 27.14
N LYS A 133 5.75 -4.14 27.47
CA LYS A 133 6.97 -4.74 28.06
C LYS A 133 7.90 -5.36 27.02
N THR A 134 7.51 -5.39 25.73
CA THR A 134 8.28 -6.07 24.68
C THR A 134 8.84 -5.04 23.71
N HIS A 135 10.15 -5.05 23.50
CA HIS A 135 10.81 -4.19 22.52
C HIS A 135 10.33 -4.56 21.09
N LEU A 136 10.14 -3.56 20.20
CA LEU A 136 9.62 -3.78 18.85
C LEU A 136 10.45 -4.77 18.03
N SER A 137 11.79 -4.74 18.16
CA SER A 137 12.67 -5.66 17.42
C SER A 137 12.42 -7.14 17.73
N LYS A 138 11.93 -7.45 18.94
CA LYS A 138 11.56 -8.83 19.33
C LYS A 138 10.23 -9.27 18.71
N LEU A 139 9.41 -8.32 18.25
CA LEU A 139 8.13 -8.57 17.59
C LEU A 139 8.27 -8.64 16.07
N GLY A 140 9.47 -8.38 15.52
CA GLY A 140 9.77 -8.57 14.11
C GLY A 140 9.53 -10.01 13.66
N GLY A 141 8.99 -10.16 12.45
CA GLY A 141 8.58 -11.44 11.86
C GLY A 141 7.07 -11.63 11.86
N ILE A 142 6.61 -12.88 11.92
CA ILE A 142 5.22 -13.26 11.68
C ILE A 142 4.54 -13.70 12.98
N LEU A 143 3.30 -13.22 13.21
CA LEU A 143 2.40 -13.65 14.29
C LEU A 143 3.04 -13.62 15.69
N LYS A 144 3.63 -12.49 16.10
CA LYS A 144 4.26 -12.34 17.43
C LYS A 144 3.55 -11.33 18.33
N VAL A 145 2.62 -10.54 17.79
CA VAL A 145 1.92 -9.53 18.58
C VAL A 145 0.83 -10.15 19.43
N HIS A 146 -0.05 -10.98 18.86
CA HIS A 146 -1.11 -11.72 19.57
C HIS A 146 -1.89 -10.88 20.59
N ALA A 147 -2.13 -9.60 20.30
CA ALA A 147 -2.84 -8.71 21.20
C ALA A 147 -3.64 -7.69 20.39
N LYS A 148 -4.81 -7.32 20.91
CA LYS A 148 -5.67 -6.32 20.26
C LYS A 148 -5.03 -4.94 20.40
N LEU A 149 -4.92 -4.23 19.28
CA LEU A 149 -4.49 -2.85 19.22
C LEU A 149 -5.63 -1.89 19.59
N PRO A 150 -5.34 -0.64 19.98
CA PRO A 150 -6.32 0.44 20.01
C PRO A 150 -7.05 0.57 18.68
N LEU A 151 -8.13 1.34 18.65
CA LEU A 151 -8.80 1.67 17.39
C LEU A 151 -7.79 2.34 16.44
N LEU A 152 -7.58 1.73 15.28
CA LEU A 152 -6.69 2.24 14.25
C LEU A 152 -7.49 2.56 12.99
N VAL A 153 -7.38 3.81 12.53
CA VAL A 153 -7.95 4.30 11.29
C VAL A 153 -6.81 4.69 10.36
N ALA A 154 -6.85 4.25 9.12
CA ALA A 154 -5.86 4.63 8.10
C ALA A 154 -6.48 5.56 7.06
N ILE A 155 -5.77 6.65 6.74
CA ILE A 155 -6.16 7.63 5.73
C ILE A 155 -4.95 7.82 4.80
N PRO A 156 -4.84 7.02 3.73
CA PRO A 156 -3.70 7.08 2.82
C PRO A 156 -3.72 8.37 2.00
N THR A 157 -2.58 9.05 1.91
CA THR A 157 -2.35 10.22 1.07
C THR A 157 -1.53 9.88 -0.17
N THR A 158 -1.14 8.61 -0.31
CA THR A 158 -0.53 8.01 -1.51
C THR A 158 -1.36 6.84 -1.98
N ALA A 159 -1.35 6.57 -3.27
CA ALA A 159 -2.08 5.44 -3.87
C ALA A 159 -1.08 4.38 -4.36
N GLY A 160 -0.52 3.61 -3.43
CA GLY A 160 0.54 2.64 -3.76
C GLY A 160 0.65 1.50 -2.76
N THR A 161 1.12 1.79 -1.57
CA THR A 161 1.56 0.79 -0.58
C THR A 161 0.47 -0.16 -0.07
N GLY A 162 -0.80 0.25 -0.16
CA GLY A 162 -1.91 -0.55 0.41
C GLY A 162 -1.81 -0.75 1.93
N SER A 163 -0.94 0.00 2.65
CA SER A 163 -0.73 -0.20 4.09
C SER A 163 -2.02 -0.07 4.89
N GLU A 164 -3.03 0.63 4.38
CA GLU A 164 -4.37 0.72 4.98
C GLU A 164 -5.13 -0.60 5.05
N THR A 165 -4.65 -1.64 4.34
CA THR A 165 -5.27 -2.99 4.33
C THR A 165 -4.35 -4.08 4.86
N THR A 166 -3.09 -3.78 5.12
CA THR A 166 -2.09 -4.80 5.40
C THR A 166 -1.92 -5.10 6.89
N LEU A 167 -1.49 -6.32 7.14
CA LEU A 167 -1.10 -6.80 8.47
C LEU A 167 0.34 -6.42 8.84
N ALA A 168 1.05 -5.71 7.96
CA ALA A 168 2.47 -5.39 8.10
C ALA A 168 2.70 -3.96 8.61
N ALA A 169 3.75 -3.79 9.41
CA ALA A 169 4.38 -2.51 9.72
C ALA A 169 5.89 -2.64 9.59
N VAL A 170 6.51 -1.84 8.74
CA VAL A 170 7.96 -1.88 8.48
C VAL A 170 8.65 -0.79 9.29
N ILE A 171 9.57 -1.21 10.16
CA ILE A 171 10.25 -0.34 11.13
C ILE A 171 11.76 -0.54 11.02
N VAL A 172 12.53 0.51 11.29
CA VAL A 172 13.99 0.46 11.40
C VAL A 172 14.38 0.52 12.88
N ASP A 173 15.17 -0.42 13.35
CA ASP A 173 15.78 -0.34 14.66
C ASP A 173 16.79 0.81 14.68
N ALA A 174 16.58 1.80 15.55
CA ALA A 174 17.40 3.01 15.59
C ALA A 174 18.86 2.73 15.96
N THR A 175 19.10 1.66 16.78
CA THR A 175 20.44 1.30 17.26
C THR A 175 21.21 0.46 16.24
N THR A 176 20.58 -0.59 15.72
CA THR A 176 21.24 -1.54 14.81
C THR A 176 21.11 -1.17 13.34
N ARG A 177 20.27 -0.20 13.01
CA ARG A 177 19.89 0.21 11.64
C ARG A 177 19.25 -0.92 10.83
N HIS A 178 18.88 -2.01 11.49
CA HIS A 178 18.21 -3.14 10.87
C HIS A 178 16.74 -2.81 10.57
N LYS A 179 16.34 -2.97 9.30
CA LYS A 179 14.96 -2.82 8.86
C LYS A 179 14.25 -4.17 8.94
N TYR A 180 13.08 -4.19 9.59
CA TYR A 180 12.29 -5.41 9.76
C TYR A 180 10.80 -5.11 9.69
N ALA A 181 10.02 -6.11 9.33
CA ALA A 181 8.57 -6.04 9.34
C ALA A 181 7.99 -6.75 10.57
N ILE A 182 6.97 -6.16 11.17
CA ILE A 182 6.08 -6.79 12.15
C ILE A 182 4.81 -7.16 11.40
N ASN A 183 4.50 -8.46 11.33
CA ASN A 183 3.37 -8.98 10.58
C ASN A 183 2.42 -9.73 11.51
N ASP A 184 1.25 -9.14 11.78
CA ASP A 184 0.21 -9.82 12.56
C ASP A 184 -1.17 -9.23 12.24
N PHE A 185 -2.21 -10.04 12.30
CA PHE A 185 -3.60 -9.64 11.99
C PHE A 185 -4.11 -8.41 12.76
N PRO A 186 -3.76 -8.20 14.04
CA PRO A 186 -4.17 -7.01 14.79
C PRO A 186 -3.68 -5.67 14.18
N LEU A 187 -2.66 -5.68 13.31
CA LEU A 187 -2.11 -4.48 12.67
C LEU A 187 -2.97 -3.99 11.51
N ILE A 188 -3.90 -4.82 11.01
CA ILE A 188 -4.82 -4.38 9.95
C ILE A 188 -5.71 -3.26 10.51
N PRO A 189 -5.69 -2.06 9.91
CA PRO A 189 -6.54 -0.96 10.35
C PRO A 189 -8.01 -1.35 10.37
N ARG A 190 -8.73 -0.90 11.39
CA ARG A 190 -10.16 -1.19 11.51
C ARG A 190 -10.98 -0.49 10.43
N TYR A 191 -10.51 0.69 10.01
CA TYR A 191 -11.12 1.49 8.96
C TYR A 191 -10.04 2.06 8.04
N ALA A 192 -10.32 2.07 6.74
CA ALA A 192 -9.57 2.78 5.73
C ALA A 192 -10.47 3.87 5.13
N VAL A 193 -10.00 5.11 5.12
CA VAL A 193 -10.72 6.25 4.54
C VAL A 193 -10.01 6.66 3.25
N LEU A 194 -10.64 6.41 2.13
CA LEU A 194 -10.09 6.67 0.80
C LEU A 194 -10.67 7.98 0.25
N ASP A 195 -10.10 9.11 0.67
CA ASP A 195 -10.50 10.43 0.16
C ASP A 195 -9.53 10.90 -0.93
N PRO A 196 -9.97 11.05 -2.20
CA PRO A 196 -9.11 11.52 -3.27
C PRO A 196 -8.56 12.93 -3.05
N LYS A 197 -9.22 13.77 -2.27
CA LYS A 197 -8.80 15.15 -1.99
C LYS A 197 -7.43 15.20 -1.32
N VAL A 198 -7.11 14.25 -0.45
CA VAL A 198 -5.80 14.21 0.25
C VAL A 198 -4.66 13.73 -0.65
N THR A 199 -4.94 13.36 -1.90
CA THR A 199 -3.95 12.94 -2.89
C THR A 199 -3.74 13.95 -4.03
N ILE A 200 -4.53 15.01 -4.10
CA ILE A 200 -4.51 15.98 -5.23
C ILE A 200 -3.14 16.66 -5.36
N THR A 201 -2.51 16.97 -4.24
CA THR A 201 -1.20 17.66 -4.19
C THR A 201 -0.01 16.73 -4.38
N LEU A 202 -0.25 15.43 -4.58
CA LEU A 202 0.81 14.46 -4.75
C LEU A 202 1.56 14.74 -6.07
N PRO A 203 2.90 14.90 -6.05
CA PRO A 203 3.69 15.12 -7.26
C PRO A 203 3.51 13.99 -8.28
N ALA A 204 3.60 14.34 -9.57
CA ALA A 204 3.44 13.39 -10.67
C ALA A 204 4.43 12.20 -10.55
N SER A 205 5.70 12.47 -10.22
CA SER A 205 6.71 11.42 -10.01
C SER A 205 6.35 10.43 -8.90
N ILE A 206 5.81 10.93 -7.78
CA ILE A 206 5.34 10.07 -6.68
C ILE A 206 4.06 9.33 -7.08
N THR A 207 3.15 10.00 -7.81
CA THR A 207 1.96 9.34 -8.37
C THR A 207 2.34 8.15 -9.25
N ALA A 208 3.32 8.33 -10.14
CA ALA A 208 3.81 7.27 -11.02
C ALA A 208 4.43 6.11 -10.25
N THR A 209 5.41 6.39 -9.39
CA THR A 209 6.15 5.34 -8.67
C THR A 209 5.24 4.59 -7.68
N THR A 210 4.33 5.27 -6.99
CA THR A 210 3.37 4.59 -6.09
C THR A 210 2.31 3.81 -6.87
N GLY A 211 1.85 4.31 -8.02
CA GLY A 211 0.93 3.58 -8.89
C GLY A 211 1.54 2.31 -9.49
N MET A 212 2.81 2.38 -9.90
CA MET A 212 3.57 1.21 -10.35
C MET A 212 3.83 0.21 -9.21
N ASP A 213 4.01 0.70 -7.98
CA ASP A 213 4.09 -0.13 -6.78
C ASP A 213 2.79 -0.91 -6.54
N ALA A 214 1.64 -0.23 -6.62
CA ALA A 214 0.33 -0.89 -6.54
C ALA A 214 0.13 -1.93 -7.65
N LEU A 215 0.61 -1.66 -8.87
CA LEU A 215 0.59 -2.63 -9.97
C LEU A 215 1.45 -3.84 -9.64
N THR A 216 2.66 -3.63 -9.11
CA THR A 216 3.55 -4.72 -8.72
C THR A 216 2.92 -5.59 -7.64
N HIS A 217 2.29 -5.00 -6.62
CA HIS A 217 1.53 -5.72 -5.61
C HIS A 217 0.43 -6.59 -6.21
N ALA A 218 -0.38 -6.03 -7.13
CA ALA A 218 -1.46 -6.76 -7.78
C ALA A 218 -0.93 -7.93 -8.63
N VAL A 219 0.10 -7.67 -9.42
CA VAL A 219 0.71 -8.67 -10.32
C VAL A 219 1.33 -9.81 -9.52
N GLU A 220 2.19 -9.52 -8.54
CA GLU A 220 2.85 -10.58 -7.75
C GLU A 220 1.84 -11.38 -6.92
N ALA A 221 0.82 -10.73 -6.34
CA ALA A 221 -0.27 -11.43 -5.66
C ALA A 221 -1.07 -12.34 -6.59
N TYR A 222 -1.20 -11.99 -7.90
CA TYR A 222 -1.94 -12.79 -8.87
C TYR A 222 -1.14 -13.96 -9.40
N ILE A 223 0.12 -13.73 -9.76
CA ILE A 223 0.97 -14.78 -10.34
C ILE A 223 1.49 -15.77 -9.30
N GLY A 224 1.51 -15.41 -8.03
CA GLY A 224 1.96 -16.28 -6.93
C GLY A 224 1.15 -17.58 -6.81
N ASN A 225 1.68 -18.55 -6.06
CA ASN A 225 1.08 -19.89 -5.90
C ASN A 225 0.12 -19.99 -4.70
N SER A 226 -0.05 -18.94 -3.87
CA SER A 226 -0.97 -18.93 -2.72
C SER A 226 -2.22 -18.06 -2.93
N THR A 227 -2.68 -17.95 -4.18
CA THR A 227 -3.86 -17.15 -4.50
C THR A 227 -5.16 -17.84 -4.11
N THR A 228 -6.18 -17.03 -3.82
CA THR A 228 -7.57 -17.47 -3.64
C THR A 228 -8.46 -16.82 -4.71
N PRO A 229 -9.70 -17.30 -4.92
CA PRO A 229 -10.64 -16.61 -5.82
C PRO A 229 -10.83 -15.13 -5.46
N GLY A 230 -10.86 -14.82 -4.16
CA GLY A 230 -10.99 -13.45 -3.65
C GLY A 230 -9.76 -12.59 -3.98
N THR A 231 -8.55 -13.08 -3.69
CA THR A 231 -7.32 -12.32 -3.97
C THR A 231 -7.06 -12.15 -5.46
N ARG A 232 -7.42 -13.14 -6.28
CA ARG A 232 -7.37 -12.99 -7.76
C ARG A 232 -8.32 -11.91 -8.25
N LYS A 233 -9.56 -11.89 -7.75
CA LYS A 233 -10.54 -10.85 -8.10
C LYS A 233 -10.02 -9.45 -7.72
N ASP A 234 -9.48 -9.30 -6.51
CA ASP A 234 -8.95 -8.04 -6.02
C ASP A 234 -7.75 -7.57 -6.88
N ALA A 235 -6.84 -8.48 -7.23
CA ALA A 235 -5.68 -8.19 -8.08
C ALA A 235 -6.07 -7.77 -9.51
N LEU A 236 -7.03 -8.45 -10.14
CA LEU A 236 -7.55 -8.07 -11.46
C LEU A 236 -8.24 -6.70 -11.42
N MET A 237 -9.05 -6.44 -10.40
CA MET A 237 -9.70 -5.13 -10.20
C MET A 237 -8.65 -4.01 -10.01
N ALA A 238 -7.59 -4.27 -9.25
CA ALA A 238 -6.50 -3.32 -9.07
C ALA A 238 -5.80 -3.03 -10.42
N THR A 239 -5.48 -4.06 -11.19
CA THR A 239 -4.84 -3.94 -12.51
C THR A 239 -5.71 -3.12 -13.46
N GLU A 240 -6.99 -3.43 -13.59
CA GLU A 240 -7.94 -2.67 -14.41
C GLU A 240 -7.99 -1.19 -14.02
N LEU A 241 -8.11 -0.90 -12.73
CA LEU A 241 -8.18 0.47 -12.24
C LEU A 241 -6.87 1.23 -12.50
N ILE A 242 -5.70 0.59 -12.35
CA ILE A 242 -4.40 1.23 -12.60
C ILE A 242 -4.26 1.57 -14.09
N PHE A 243 -4.48 0.61 -14.98
CA PHE A 243 -4.32 0.84 -16.42
C PHE A 243 -5.27 1.93 -16.96
N ASN A 244 -6.48 2.04 -16.40
CA ASN A 244 -7.45 3.04 -16.81
C ASN A 244 -7.24 4.42 -16.17
N ASN A 245 -6.45 4.56 -15.11
CA ASN A 245 -6.43 5.80 -14.33
C ASN A 245 -5.05 6.37 -13.99
N LEU A 246 -3.97 5.56 -14.02
CA LEU A 246 -2.65 6.03 -13.58
C LEU A 246 -2.10 7.12 -14.51
N ASP A 247 -2.19 6.96 -15.83
CA ASP A 247 -1.79 7.98 -16.79
C ASP A 247 -2.57 9.30 -16.59
N ARG A 248 -3.86 9.21 -16.31
CA ARG A 248 -4.72 10.38 -16.03
C ARG A 248 -4.32 11.07 -14.74
N ALA A 249 -4.09 10.31 -13.66
CA ALA A 249 -3.66 10.85 -12.38
C ALA A 249 -2.25 11.46 -12.44
N TYR A 250 -1.37 10.90 -13.27
CA TYR A 250 -0.02 11.41 -13.53
C TYR A 250 -0.05 12.72 -14.31
N THR A 251 -0.81 12.76 -15.40
CA THR A 251 -0.88 13.93 -16.31
C THR A 251 -1.68 15.07 -15.69
N ASN A 252 -2.76 14.74 -14.98
CA ASN A 252 -3.63 15.71 -14.31
C ASN A 252 -3.87 15.31 -12.86
N GLY A 253 -3.02 15.80 -11.96
CA GLY A 253 -3.11 15.55 -10.52
C GLY A 253 -4.42 16.00 -9.87
N SER A 254 -5.17 16.89 -10.49
CA SER A 254 -6.47 17.38 -10.00
C SER A 254 -7.66 16.55 -10.49
N ASP A 255 -7.47 15.53 -11.33
CA ASP A 255 -8.52 14.59 -11.70
C ASP A 255 -8.91 13.71 -10.49
N THR A 256 -9.92 14.20 -9.76
CA THR A 256 -10.41 13.53 -8.54
C THR A 256 -10.96 12.14 -8.81
N THR A 257 -11.47 11.88 -10.03
CA THR A 257 -11.95 10.55 -10.41
C THR A 257 -10.78 9.58 -10.58
N ALA A 258 -9.74 10.00 -11.29
CA ALA A 258 -8.53 9.19 -11.43
C ALA A 258 -7.85 8.97 -10.05
N ARG A 259 -7.71 10.02 -9.23
CA ARG A 259 -7.18 9.89 -7.85
C ARG A 259 -7.96 8.91 -7.00
N LYS A 260 -9.30 9.00 -7.02
CA LYS A 260 -10.18 8.06 -6.32
C LYS A 260 -9.99 6.62 -6.78
N ASN A 261 -9.88 6.41 -8.09
CA ASN A 261 -9.71 5.09 -8.66
C ASN A 261 -8.31 4.52 -8.35
N MET A 262 -7.27 5.35 -8.31
CA MET A 262 -5.94 4.94 -7.87
C MET A 262 -5.90 4.55 -6.39
N LEU A 263 -6.57 5.29 -5.49
CA LEU A 263 -6.71 4.88 -4.09
C LEU A 263 -7.41 3.53 -3.96
N LYS A 264 -8.49 3.30 -4.73
CA LYS A 264 -9.17 2.00 -4.76
C LYS A 264 -8.26 0.90 -5.31
N ALA A 265 -7.47 1.20 -6.34
CA ALA A 265 -6.52 0.24 -6.90
C ALA A 265 -5.48 -0.20 -5.86
N ALA A 266 -4.87 0.76 -5.16
CA ALA A 266 -3.93 0.47 -4.06
C ALA A 266 -4.59 -0.34 -2.95
N TYR A 267 -5.83 -0.01 -2.59
CA TYR A 267 -6.62 -0.77 -1.60
C TYR A 267 -6.86 -2.23 -2.04
N TYR A 268 -7.30 -2.46 -3.28
CA TYR A 268 -7.52 -3.82 -3.79
C TYR A 268 -6.21 -4.59 -3.93
N ALA A 269 -5.14 -3.96 -4.43
CA ALA A 269 -3.81 -4.56 -4.46
C ALA A 269 -3.36 -4.98 -3.05
N GLY A 270 -3.59 -4.11 -2.06
CA GLY A 270 -3.31 -4.37 -0.64
C GLY A 270 -4.12 -5.55 -0.08
N CYS A 271 -5.40 -5.63 -0.40
CA CYS A 271 -6.26 -6.78 -0.03
C CYS A 271 -5.77 -8.09 -0.65
N ALA A 272 -5.25 -8.04 -1.89
CA ALA A 272 -4.74 -9.20 -2.58
C ALA A 272 -3.43 -9.68 -1.94
N PHE A 273 -2.39 -8.83 -1.87
CA PHE A 273 -1.07 -9.28 -1.44
C PHE A 273 -0.97 -9.55 0.07
N THR A 274 -1.78 -8.89 0.90
CA THR A 274 -1.82 -9.20 2.35
C THR A 274 -2.13 -10.67 2.65
N LYS A 275 -2.81 -11.37 1.72
CA LYS A 275 -3.18 -12.79 1.85
C LYS A 275 -2.39 -13.71 0.91
N SER A 276 -1.93 -13.17 -0.22
CA SER A 276 -1.24 -13.96 -1.27
C SER A 276 0.26 -13.69 -1.31
N TYR A 277 0.76 -12.81 -0.44
CA TYR A 277 2.15 -12.37 -0.40
C TYR A 277 2.59 -11.60 -1.66
N VAL A 278 3.86 -11.26 -1.71
CA VAL A 278 4.59 -10.65 -2.82
C VAL A 278 5.61 -11.65 -3.37
N GLY A 279 6.52 -11.23 -4.24
CA GLY A 279 7.50 -12.12 -4.86
C GLY A 279 8.90 -11.50 -4.96
N TYR A 280 9.67 -11.93 -5.96
CA TYR A 280 11.07 -11.50 -6.13
C TYR A 280 11.22 -10.04 -6.51
N VAL A 281 10.22 -9.41 -7.14
CA VAL A 281 10.28 -7.96 -7.40
C VAL A 281 10.46 -7.22 -6.08
N HIS A 282 9.65 -7.54 -5.07
CA HIS A 282 9.74 -6.91 -3.76
C HIS A 282 11.00 -7.28 -3.00
N SER A 283 11.43 -8.54 -3.00
CA SER A 283 12.65 -8.91 -2.25
C SER A 283 13.91 -8.26 -2.81
N ILE A 284 14.01 -8.12 -4.13
CA ILE A 284 15.08 -7.38 -4.79
C ILE A 284 14.98 -5.88 -4.44
N ALA A 285 13.79 -5.28 -4.56
CA ALA A 285 13.57 -3.87 -4.23
C ALA A 285 13.87 -3.56 -2.75
N HIS A 286 13.54 -4.45 -1.82
CA HIS A 286 13.85 -4.29 -0.39
C HIS A 286 15.34 -4.26 -0.12
N SER A 287 16.11 -5.15 -0.75
CA SER A 287 17.57 -5.17 -0.61
C SER A 287 18.21 -3.86 -1.11
N LEU A 288 17.74 -3.35 -2.26
CA LEU A 288 18.20 -2.07 -2.83
C LEU A 288 17.77 -0.87 -1.97
N GLY A 289 16.55 -0.88 -1.47
CA GLY A 289 16.06 0.13 -0.55
C GLY A 289 16.84 0.16 0.78
N GLY A 290 17.24 -1.01 1.28
CA GLY A 290 18.04 -1.17 2.50
C GLY A 290 19.48 -0.68 2.34
N GLU A 291 20.13 -1.00 1.23
CA GLU A 291 21.56 -0.67 0.99
C GLU A 291 21.76 0.76 0.48
N TYR A 292 20.94 1.19 -0.50
CA TYR A 292 21.16 2.43 -1.24
C TYR A 292 20.07 3.48 -1.05
N ASN A 293 19.05 3.23 -0.22
CA ASN A 293 17.86 4.08 -0.08
C ASN A 293 17.11 4.33 -1.40
N VAL A 294 17.17 3.41 -2.35
CA VAL A 294 16.38 3.50 -3.58
C VAL A 294 14.90 3.58 -3.21
N PRO A 295 14.13 4.55 -3.74
CA PRO A 295 12.70 4.66 -3.45
C PRO A 295 11.96 3.37 -3.83
N HIS A 296 11.19 2.81 -2.91
CA HIS A 296 10.57 1.48 -3.03
C HIS A 296 9.75 1.31 -4.32
N GLY A 297 8.82 2.23 -4.59
CA GLY A 297 7.99 2.15 -5.79
C GLY A 297 8.77 2.35 -7.09
N LEU A 298 9.90 3.09 -7.06
CA LEU A 298 10.80 3.20 -8.19
C LEU A 298 11.50 1.86 -8.46
N ALA A 299 12.07 1.25 -7.42
CA ALA A 299 12.73 -0.05 -7.55
C ALA A 299 11.75 -1.10 -8.10
N ASN A 300 10.54 -1.19 -7.54
CA ASN A 300 9.51 -2.12 -8.02
C ASN A 300 9.16 -1.88 -9.50
N ALA A 301 9.00 -0.62 -9.91
CA ALA A 301 8.69 -0.28 -11.31
C ALA A 301 9.79 -0.71 -12.30
N VAL A 302 11.06 -0.55 -11.91
CA VAL A 302 12.20 -0.92 -12.74
C VAL A 302 12.34 -2.45 -12.84
N ILE A 303 12.16 -3.16 -11.74
CA ILE A 303 12.41 -4.60 -11.63
C ILE A 303 11.27 -5.42 -12.23
N LEU A 304 10.02 -4.98 -12.12
CA LEU A 304 8.83 -5.76 -12.47
C LEU A 304 8.90 -6.39 -13.87
N PRO A 305 9.12 -5.67 -14.98
CA PRO A 305 9.11 -6.28 -16.32
C PRO A 305 10.15 -7.39 -16.45
N MET A 306 11.32 -7.19 -15.88
CA MET A 306 12.46 -8.10 -15.97
C MET A 306 12.19 -9.43 -15.24
N VAL A 307 11.56 -9.37 -14.06
CA VAL A 307 11.18 -10.58 -13.31
C VAL A 307 10.06 -11.32 -14.03
N LEU A 308 9.08 -10.63 -14.61
CA LEU A 308 8.01 -11.25 -15.39
C LEU A 308 8.57 -11.98 -16.63
N GLU A 309 9.51 -11.36 -17.35
CA GLU A 309 10.18 -12.00 -18.47
C GLU A 309 10.95 -13.26 -18.07
N SER A 310 11.58 -13.24 -16.89
CA SER A 310 12.35 -14.39 -16.40
C SER A 310 11.52 -15.62 -16.05
N TYR A 311 10.26 -15.43 -15.66
CA TYR A 311 9.34 -16.53 -15.38
C TYR A 311 8.85 -17.24 -16.65
N GLY A 312 8.83 -16.56 -17.81
CA GLY A 312 8.49 -17.10 -19.10
C GLY A 312 7.12 -17.80 -19.11
N GLU A 313 7.07 -18.95 -19.76
CA GLU A 313 5.84 -19.72 -19.96
C GLU A 313 5.13 -20.16 -18.66
N SER A 314 5.86 -20.22 -17.54
CA SER A 314 5.28 -20.62 -16.24
C SER A 314 4.15 -19.71 -15.76
N ILE A 315 4.09 -18.48 -16.25
CA ILE A 315 3.08 -17.49 -15.87
C ILE A 315 2.23 -16.97 -17.03
N TYR A 316 2.43 -17.44 -18.28
CA TYR A 316 1.73 -16.89 -19.46
C TYR A 316 0.21 -16.86 -19.29
N LYS A 317 -0.39 -17.95 -18.82
CA LYS A 317 -1.83 -17.99 -18.56
C LYS A 317 -2.30 -16.97 -17.52
N LYS A 318 -1.51 -16.78 -16.45
CA LYS A 318 -1.82 -15.80 -15.40
C LYS A 318 -1.65 -14.36 -15.92
N LEU A 319 -0.63 -14.12 -16.74
CA LEU A 319 -0.44 -12.81 -17.39
C LEU A 319 -1.50 -12.54 -18.45
N HIS A 320 -2.06 -13.56 -19.10
CA HIS A 320 -3.18 -13.39 -20.02
C HIS A 320 -4.41 -12.82 -19.29
N ASP A 321 -4.77 -13.37 -18.13
CA ASP A 321 -5.87 -12.82 -17.33
C ASP A 321 -5.62 -11.36 -16.92
N LEU A 322 -4.37 -11.02 -16.55
CA LEU A 322 -3.97 -9.65 -16.24
C LEU A 322 -3.99 -8.73 -17.46
N ALA A 323 -3.62 -9.25 -18.64
CA ALA A 323 -3.67 -8.54 -19.93
C ALA A 323 -5.10 -8.17 -20.31
N ILE A 324 -6.06 -9.08 -20.10
CA ILE A 324 -7.49 -8.82 -20.29
C ILE A 324 -7.95 -7.71 -19.33
N ALA A 325 -7.59 -7.79 -18.05
CA ALA A 325 -7.93 -6.77 -17.06
C ALA A 325 -7.30 -5.40 -17.39
N ALA A 326 -6.10 -5.39 -17.95
CA ALA A 326 -5.41 -4.20 -18.43
C ALA A 326 -5.99 -3.63 -19.75
N GLY A 327 -6.87 -4.35 -20.43
CA GLY A 327 -7.43 -3.97 -21.72
C GLY A 327 -6.45 -4.06 -22.90
N VAL A 328 -5.40 -4.90 -22.79
CA VAL A 328 -4.35 -5.06 -23.82
C VAL A 328 -4.40 -6.44 -24.52
N ALA A 329 -5.30 -7.29 -24.12
CA ALA A 329 -5.60 -8.57 -24.75
C ALA A 329 -7.10 -8.89 -24.68
N ASP A 330 -7.55 -9.80 -25.55
CA ASP A 330 -8.86 -10.42 -25.49
C ASP A 330 -8.75 -11.89 -25.11
N LYS A 331 -9.88 -12.56 -24.87
CA LYS A 331 -9.95 -13.94 -24.39
C LYS A 331 -9.46 -14.96 -25.41
N ASP A 332 -9.48 -14.62 -26.70
CA ASP A 332 -9.14 -15.53 -27.80
C ASP A 332 -7.67 -15.42 -28.19
N MET A 333 -6.94 -14.46 -27.60
CA MET A 333 -5.50 -14.28 -27.84
C MET A 333 -4.72 -15.46 -27.24
N PRO A 334 -3.68 -16.00 -27.91
CA PRO A 334 -2.81 -17.01 -27.31
C PRO A 334 -2.14 -16.49 -26.02
N ASP A 335 -2.02 -17.36 -25.00
CA ASP A 335 -1.48 -17.00 -23.68
C ASP A 335 -0.11 -16.32 -23.75
N GLU A 336 0.81 -16.83 -24.60
CA GLU A 336 2.13 -16.23 -24.81
C GLU A 336 2.04 -14.81 -25.39
N THR A 337 1.17 -14.61 -26.38
CA THR A 337 0.98 -13.31 -27.03
C THR A 337 0.39 -12.30 -26.07
N ALA A 338 -0.64 -12.69 -25.31
CA ALA A 338 -1.27 -11.88 -24.30
C ALA A 338 -0.27 -11.51 -23.16
N ALA A 339 0.53 -12.49 -22.72
CA ALA A 339 1.55 -12.28 -21.70
C ALA A 339 2.62 -11.26 -22.15
N LYS A 340 3.12 -11.40 -23.37
CA LYS A 340 4.07 -10.43 -23.97
C LYS A 340 3.46 -9.05 -24.12
N ALA A 341 2.18 -8.96 -24.53
CA ALA A 341 1.46 -7.69 -24.62
C ALA A 341 1.33 -7.02 -23.26
N PHE A 342 1.04 -7.76 -22.19
CA PHE A 342 1.00 -7.22 -20.83
C PHE A 342 2.36 -6.68 -20.38
N ILE A 343 3.43 -7.46 -20.53
CA ILE A 343 4.78 -7.04 -20.16
C ILE A 343 5.17 -5.78 -20.94
N GLN A 344 4.87 -5.73 -22.25
CA GLN A 344 5.16 -4.56 -23.07
C GLN A 344 4.36 -3.34 -22.58
N ALA A 345 3.07 -3.51 -22.26
CA ALA A 345 2.25 -2.43 -21.73
C ALA A 345 2.78 -1.87 -20.40
N VAL A 346 3.33 -2.72 -19.53
CA VAL A 346 4.03 -2.29 -18.30
C VAL A 346 5.30 -1.49 -18.62
N LYS A 347 6.11 -1.93 -19.59
CA LYS A 347 7.29 -1.19 -20.07
C LYS A 347 6.92 0.16 -20.65
N ASP A 348 5.90 0.21 -21.48
CA ASP A 348 5.42 1.46 -22.09
C ASP A 348 4.89 2.44 -21.04
N MET A 349 4.17 1.94 -20.04
CA MET A 349 3.69 2.73 -18.92
C MET A 349 4.86 3.33 -18.14
N LYS A 350 5.87 2.53 -17.81
CA LYS A 350 7.10 2.98 -17.16
C LYS A 350 7.82 4.07 -17.97
N ALA A 351 7.96 3.87 -19.29
CA ALA A 351 8.59 4.83 -20.19
C ALA A 351 7.83 6.17 -20.23
N ARG A 352 6.48 6.15 -20.27
CA ARG A 352 5.65 7.37 -20.21
C ARG A 352 5.86 8.17 -18.93
N PHE A 353 6.24 7.51 -17.84
CA PHE A 353 6.51 8.15 -16.55
C PHE A 353 7.98 8.55 -16.36
N ASN A 354 8.82 8.44 -17.40
CA ASN A 354 10.24 8.69 -17.35
C ASN A 354 10.98 7.85 -16.30
N ILE A 355 10.53 6.62 -16.07
CA ILE A 355 11.20 5.65 -15.21
C ILE A 355 12.15 4.82 -16.08
N GLY A 356 13.43 4.89 -15.78
CA GLY A 356 14.50 4.19 -16.52
C GLY A 356 14.48 2.67 -16.33
N ASP A 357 15.44 1.99 -16.95
CA ASP A 357 15.60 0.52 -16.89
C ASP A 357 16.69 0.09 -15.91
N THR A 358 17.43 1.04 -15.33
CA THR A 358 18.58 0.78 -14.47
C THR A 358 18.48 1.51 -13.14
N ILE A 359 19.26 1.04 -12.16
CA ILE A 359 19.43 1.61 -10.83
C ILE A 359 20.92 1.90 -10.65
N PRO A 360 21.36 3.13 -10.96
CA PRO A 360 22.80 3.48 -11.08
C PRO A 360 23.57 3.40 -9.75
N GLU A 361 22.87 3.31 -8.62
CA GLU A 361 23.48 3.19 -7.29
C GLU A 361 24.11 1.81 -7.05
N ILE A 362 23.73 0.79 -7.83
CA ILE A 362 24.22 -0.59 -7.65
C ILE A 362 25.72 -0.66 -7.92
N LYS A 363 26.45 -1.22 -6.96
CA LYS A 363 27.88 -1.51 -7.07
C LYS A 363 28.09 -3.01 -7.21
N GLU A 364 28.87 -3.42 -8.20
CA GLU A 364 29.13 -4.83 -8.51
C GLU A 364 29.56 -5.65 -7.28
N LYS A 365 30.46 -5.10 -6.47
CA LYS A 365 30.95 -5.76 -5.23
C LYS A 365 29.86 -6.09 -4.20
N ASP A 366 28.73 -5.40 -4.23
CA ASP A 366 27.65 -5.57 -3.28
C ASP A 366 26.60 -6.58 -3.78
N ILE A 367 26.63 -6.97 -5.06
CA ILE A 367 25.63 -7.83 -5.69
C ILE A 367 25.45 -9.18 -4.98
N PRO A 368 26.50 -9.94 -4.63
CA PRO A 368 26.31 -11.21 -3.92
C PRO A 368 25.63 -11.05 -2.58
N LYS A 369 25.93 -9.97 -1.84
CA LYS A 369 25.27 -9.64 -0.58
C LYS A 369 23.79 -9.31 -0.75
N LEU A 370 23.47 -8.48 -1.76
CA LEU A 370 22.10 -8.05 -2.05
C LEU A 370 21.24 -9.23 -2.50
N ALA A 371 21.75 -10.08 -3.40
CA ALA A 371 21.08 -11.28 -3.84
C ALA A 371 20.85 -12.26 -2.68
N GLY A 372 21.83 -12.41 -1.79
CA GLY A 372 21.69 -13.22 -0.57
C GLY A 372 20.60 -12.68 0.38
N TYR A 373 20.40 -11.36 0.45
CA TYR A 373 19.29 -10.79 1.23
C TYR A 373 17.94 -11.05 0.57
N ALA A 374 17.83 -10.86 -0.74
CA ALA A 374 16.60 -11.12 -1.49
C ALA A 374 16.19 -12.60 -1.44
N ASP A 375 17.15 -13.51 -1.57
CA ASP A 375 16.95 -14.96 -1.44
C ASP A 375 16.44 -15.32 -0.02
N LYS A 376 17.14 -14.88 1.01
CA LYS A 376 16.77 -15.16 2.41
C LYS A 376 15.41 -14.59 2.79
N GLU A 377 15.00 -13.47 2.22
CA GLU A 377 13.69 -12.88 2.46
C GLU A 377 12.58 -13.68 1.74
N ALA A 378 12.80 -13.99 0.47
CA ALA A 378 11.78 -14.61 -0.35
C ALA A 378 11.65 -16.12 -0.09
N ASN A 379 12.76 -16.83 0.13
CA ASN A 379 12.77 -18.28 0.20
C ASN A 379 12.84 -18.81 1.65
N PRO A 380 11.96 -19.74 2.04
CA PRO A 380 10.84 -20.32 1.27
C PRO A 380 9.50 -19.59 1.48
N LEU A 381 9.50 -18.36 1.99
CA LEU A 381 8.31 -17.68 2.49
C LEU A 381 7.35 -17.22 1.37
N TYR A 382 7.91 -16.65 0.29
CA TYR A 382 7.10 -16.10 -0.78
C TYR A 382 6.63 -17.20 -1.75
N PRO A 383 5.34 -17.23 -2.09
CA PRO A 383 4.77 -18.27 -2.96
C PRO A 383 5.02 -17.95 -4.44
N VAL A 384 6.27 -17.80 -4.82
CA VAL A 384 6.69 -17.43 -6.18
C VAL A 384 6.35 -18.50 -7.21
N PRO A 385 6.11 -18.13 -8.49
CA PRO A 385 5.80 -19.09 -9.56
C PRO A 385 6.90 -20.13 -9.77
N VAL A 386 8.16 -19.68 -9.79
CA VAL A 386 9.36 -20.49 -9.97
C VAL A 386 10.39 -20.09 -8.93
N LEU A 387 10.96 -21.05 -8.23
CA LEU A 387 12.01 -20.80 -7.25
C LEU A 387 13.32 -20.40 -7.93
N MET A 388 13.93 -19.32 -7.44
CA MET A 388 15.24 -18.84 -7.84
C MET A 388 16.15 -18.80 -6.61
N ASP A 389 17.37 -19.26 -6.76
CA ASP A 389 18.42 -19.16 -5.73
C ASP A 389 19.13 -17.79 -5.80
N ALA A 390 19.99 -17.53 -4.81
CA ALA A 390 20.78 -16.30 -4.77
C ALA A 390 21.57 -16.06 -6.06
N LYS A 391 22.15 -17.11 -6.66
CA LYS A 391 22.96 -17.01 -7.89
C LYS A 391 22.11 -16.60 -9.11
N THR A 392 20.89 -17.10 -9.18
CA THR A 392 19.92 -16.68 -10.20
C THR A 392 19.49 -15.23 -9.98
N LEU A 393 19.25 -14.85 -8.72
CA LEU A 393 18.88 -13.48 -8.36
C LEU A 393 20.00 -12.46 -8.65
N GLU A 394 21.29 -12.83 -8.53
CA GLU A 394 22.42 -11.95 -8.90
C GLU A 394 22.29 -11.41 -10.32
N GLN A 395 21.76 -12.20 -11.26
CA GLN A 395 21.63 -11.80 -12.67
C GLN A 395 20.72 -10.59 -12.86
N PHE A 396 19.75 -10.39 -11.98
CA PHE A 396 18.88 -9.20 -12.01
C PHE A 396 19.67 -7.95 -11.62
N TYR A 397 20.51 -8.01 -10.59
CA TYR A 397 21.31 -6.87 -10.16
C TYR A 397 22.34 -6.46 -11.21
N TYR A 398 22.99 -7.41 -11.90
CA TYR A 398 23.87 -7.11 -13.02
C TYR A 398 23.13 -6.39 -14.15
N LYS A 399 21.92 -6.81 -14.49
CA LYS A 399 21.09 -6.15 -15.52
C LYS A 399 20.58 -4.78 -15.08
N LEU A 400 20.35 -4.59 -13.78
CA LEU A 400 19.89 -3.32 -13.21
C LEU A 400 21.01 -2.30 -13.06
N MET A 401 22.25 -2.74 -12.96
CA MET A 401 23.41 -1.87 -12.85
C MET A 401 23.61 -1.11 -14.16
N LYS A 402 23.98 0.18 -14.06
CA LYS A 402 24.32 0.98 -15.25
C LYS A 402 25.51 0.35 -15.94
N ASP A 403 25.42 0.11 -17.25
CA ASP A 403 26.58 -0.27 -18.07
C ASP A 403 27.62 0.86 -18.08
N ASN A 404 28.71 0.67 -17.36
CA ASN A 404 29.84 1.60 -17.35
C ASN A 404 30.70 1.47 -18.63
N THR A 405 30.24 0.79 -19.68
CA THR A 405 31.01 0.53 -20.91
C THR A 405 31.13 1.75 -21.83
N HIS A 406 30.44 2.87 -21.54
CA HIS A 406 30.47 4.09 -22.37
C HIS A 406 31.21 5.30 -21.75
N GLU A 407 31.87 5.18 -20.59
CA GLU A 407 32.65 6.31 -20.00
C GLU A 407 34.14 6.30 -20.36
N ASN A 408 34.60 5.38 -21.18
CA ASN A 408 36.02 5.34 -21.63
C ASN A 408 36.26 5.79 -23.09
N GLU A 409 35.30 6.46 -23.71
CA GLU A 409 35.50 7.11 -25.02
C GLU A 409 35.13 8.60 -24.93
N VAL A 410 35.95 9.42 -24.26
CA VAL A 410 36.14 10.86 -24.55
C VAL A 410 37.60 11.25 -24.23
#